data_dedc5ba18a82bd3ee59752ff727ccaee
#
_entry.id   dedc5ba18a82bd3ee59752ff727ccaee
#
_cell.length_a   1.000
_cell.length_b   1.000
_cell.length_c   1.000
_cell.angle_alpha   90.00
_cell.angle_beta   90.00
_cell.angle_gamma   90.00
#
_symmetry.space_group_name_H-M   'P 1'
#
loop_
_entity.id
_entity.type
_entity.pdbx_description
1 polymer ?
#
loop_
_entity_poly.entity_id
_entity_poly.type
_entity_poly.pdbx_seq_one_letter_code
_entity_poly.pdbx_strand_id
1 'polypeptide(L)'
;MLLIDIPINPEGWDEVKEEFVPAEVKTLSLEHSLVSLSKWESKWNKPFLGKDEKTFEETLDYIKCMTLTKNVEPSVYEHLTSENVRQINEYIGAKMTATTFSQEPGGKKNSEIITSELIYYWMIALQIPFECQKWHLNRLLTLIRVCNIKNQPPKKMSRREIMSRNAALNAARRKQLNTNG
;
A
#
# COMPACT_ATOMS: atom_id res chain seq x y z
N MET A 1 3.39 8.14 -6.26
CA MET A 1 3.62 9.51 -5.77
C MET A 1 2.39 10.35 -6.08
N LEU A 2 1.83 11.03 -5.08
CA LEU A 2 0.70 11.94 -5.18
C LEU A 2 1.24 13.38 -5.17
N LEU A 3 0.70 14.24 -6.02
CA LEU A 3 0.92 15.69 -5.98
C LEU A 3 -0.37 16.34 -5.50
N ILE A 4 -0.28 17.19 -4.50
CA ILE A 4 -1.39 18.00 -4.01
C ILE A 4 -1.01 19.46 -3.98
N ASP A 5 -1.97 20.31 -4.30
CA ASP A 5 -1.84 21.75 -4.24
C ASP A 5 -2.57 22.28 -3.00
N ILE A 6 -1.83 22.98 -2.16
CA ILE A 6 -2.34 23.56 -0.91
C ILE A 6 -2.41 25.07 -1.07
N PRO A 7 -3.59 25.66 -0.96
CA PRO A 7 -3.74 27.13 -1.00
C PRO A 7 -3.20 27.73 0.31
N ILE A 8 -2.16 28.56 0.21
CA ILE A 8 -1.57 29.22 1.39
C ILE A 8 -2.25 30.55 1.63
N ASN A 9 -2.38 31.36 0.59
CA ASN A 9 -3.08 32.63 0.64
C ASN A 9 -4.16 32.65 -0.44
N PRO A 10 -5.39 33.07 -0.10
CA PRO A 10 -6.42 33.30 -1.09
C PRO A 10 -6.03 34.51 -1.99
N GLU A 11 -6.53 34.48 -3.19
CA GLU A 11 -6.51 35.65 -4.07
C GLU A 11 -7.22 36.82 -3.39
N GLY A 12 -6.62 38.02 -3.40
CA GLY A 12 -7.18 39.16 -2.69
C GLY A 12 -6.57 40.47 -3.12
N TRP A 13 -7.20 41.59 -2.68
CA TRP A 13 -6.70 42.92 -2.83
C TRP A 13 -5.89 43.34 -1.60
N ASP A 14 -4.62 43.72 -1.77
CA ASP A 14 -3.79 44.31 -0.73
C ASP A 14 -4.06 45.82 -0.64
N GLU A 15 -4.78 46.23 0.39
CA GLU A 15 -5.14 47.65 0.58
C GLU A 15 -3.93 48.53 0.88
N VAL A 16 -2.84 47.96 1.38
CA VAL A 16 -1.63 48.73 1.74
C VAL A 16 -0.77 49.00 0.53
N LYS A 17 -0.69 48.02 -0.37
CA LYS A 17 0.11 48.13 -1.60
C LYS A 17 -0.70 48.59 -2.81
N GLU A 18 -2.04 48.66 -2.66
CA GLU A 18 -2.97 49.00 -3.75
C GLU A 18 -2.80 48.10 -4.98
N GLU A 19 -2.48 46.82 -4.77
CA GLU A 19 -2.28 45.85 -5.85
C GLU A 19 -3.05 44.56 -5.61
N PHE A 20 -3.32 43.85 -6.68
CA PHE A 20 -3.96 42.56 -6.66
C PHE A 20 -2.91 41.47 -6.36
N VAL A 21 -3.07 40.77 -5.24
CA VAL A 21 -2.20 39.66 -4.84
C VAL A 21 -2.78 38.36 -5.36
N PRO A 22 -2.06 37.63 -6.22
CA PRO A 22 -2.52 36.34 -6.73
C PRO A 22 -2.53 35.28 -5.62
N ALA A 23 -3.38 34.27 -5.77
CA ALA A 23 -3.40 33.13 -4.85
C ALA A 23 -2.04 32.46 -4.79
N GLU A 24 -1.53 32.23 -3.59
CA GLU A 24 -0.30 31.49 -3.38
C GLU A 24 -0.64 30.02 -3.12
N VAL A 25 -0.12 29.13 -3.95
CA VAL A 25 -0.34 27.69 -3.88
C VAL A 25 0.99 26.99 -3.67
N LYS A 26 1.06 26.06 -2.71
CA LYS A 26 2.21 25.21 -2.47
C LYS A 26 1.93 23.78 -2.90
N THR A 27 2.67 23.27 -3.87
CA THR A 27 2.57 21.87 -4.30
C THR A 27 3.41 20.98 -3.42
N LEU A 28 2.82 19.96 -2.82
CA LEU A 28 3.50 18.91 -2.07
C LEU A 28 3.50 17.59 -2.84
N SER A 29 4.65 16.93 -2.80
CA SER A 29 4.85 15.55 -3.25
C SER A 29 4.74 14.60 -2.07
N LEU A 30 3.83 13.63 -2.13
CA LEU A 30 3.59 12.67 -1.07
C LEU A 30 3.78 11.23 -1.56
N GLU A 31 4.34 10.36 -0.70
CA GLU A 31 4.43 8.93 -0.98
C GLU A 31 4.04 8.11 0.24
N HIS A 32 3.00 7.28 0.08
CA HIS A 32 2.59 6.29 1.06
C HIS A 32 3.51 5.06 0.95
N SER A 33 4.62 5.08 1.67
CA SER A 33 5.69 4.07 1.57
C SER A 33 5.99 3.41 2.90
N LEU A 34 6.75 2.31 2.87
CA LEU A 34 7.25 1.68 4.11
C LEU A 34 8.13 2.64 4.92
N VAL A 35 8.86 3.54 4.26
CA VAL A 35 9.69 4.55 4.93
C VAL A 35 8.82 5.55 5.71
N SER A 36 7.73 6.04 5.12
CA SER A 36 6.80 6.96 5.80
C SER A 36 6.10 6.27 6.97
N LEU A 37 5.72 4.99 6.78
CA LEU A 37 5.13 4.16 7.84
C LEU A 37 6.08 4.02 9.03
N SER A 38 7.32 3.60 8.79
CA SER A 38 8.33 3.39 9.83
C SER A 38 8.66 4.68 10.60
N LYS A 39 8.74 5.82 9.92
CA LYS A 39 8.94 7.12 10.57
C LYS A 39 7.83 7.45 11.56
N TRP A 40 6.58 7.21 11.15
CA TRP A 40 5.43 7.49 12.00
C TRP A 40 5.36 6.52 13.19
N GLU A 41 5.53 5.21 12.96
CA GLU A 41 5.51 4.18 14.02
C GLU A 41 6.61 4.41 15.06
N SER A 42 7.82 4.78 14.63
CA SER A 42 8.92 5.08 15.55
C SER A 42 8.66 6.32 16.41
N LYS A 43 7.88 7.29 15.93
CA LYS A 43 7.52 8.49 16.69
C LYS A 43 6.40 8.24 17.68
N TRP A 44 5.35 7.54 17.24
CA TRP A 44 4.14 7.36 18.02
C TRP A 44 4.14 6.08 18.87
N ASN A 45 5.08 5.14 18.62
CA ASN A 45 5.16 3.84 19.26
C ASN A 45 3.84 3.04 19.16
N LYS A 46 3.14 3.19 18.03
CA LYS A 46 1.87 2.55 17.72
C LYS A 46 1.92 1.92 16.32
N PRO A 47 1.27 0.77 16.10
CA PRO A 47 1.18 0.18 14.76
C PRO A 47 0.25 1.00 13.87
N PHE A 48 0.75 1.53 12.76
CA PHE A 48 -0.05 2.34 11.84
C PHE A 48 -1.18 1.54 11.20
N LEU A 49 -0.93 0.28 10.85
CA LEU A 49 -1.91 -0.62 10.23
C LEU A 49 -2.84 -1.30 11.25
N GLY A 50 -2.74 -0.93 12.53
CA GLY A 50 -3.64 -1.39 13.59
C GLY A 50 -5.09 -0.91 13.36
N LYS A 51 -6.00 -1.45 14.18
CA LYS A 51 -7.43 -1.12 14.11
C LYS A 51 -7.80 0.16 14.86
N ASP A 52 -6.88 0.70 15.65
CA ASP A 52 -7.13 1.86 16.49
C ASP A 52 -7.32 3.10 15.62
N GLU A 53 -8.34 3.88 15.96
CA GLU A 53 -8.58 5.16 15.31
C GLU A 53 -7.43 6.12 15.60
N LYS A 54 -6.99 6.83 14.56
CA LYS A 54 -5.94 7.83 14.66
C LYS A 54 -6.53 9.19 14.99
N THR A 55 -5.88 9.90 15.90
CA THR A 55 -6.22 11.29 16.18
C THR A 55 -5.91 12.19 14.99
N PHE A 56 -6.43 13.40 15.01
CA PHE A 56 -6.12 14.41 14.00
C PHE A 56 -4.62 14.69 13.92
N GLU A 57 -3.96 14.83 15.08
CA GLU A 57 -2.50 15.04 15.14
C GLU A 57 -1.72 13.88 14.54
N GLU A 58 -2.09 12.64 14.87
CA GLU A 58 -1.47 11.43 14.32
C GLU A 58 -1.62 11.37 12.80
N THR A 59 -2.79 11.76 12.28
CA THR A 59 -3.07 11.81 10.85
C THR A 59 -2.25 12.89 10.15
N LEU A 60 -2.21 14.10 10.73
CA LEU A 60 -1.43 15.22 10.19
C LEU A 60 0.08 14.88 10.17
N ASP A 61 0.56 14.26 11.24
CA ASP A 61 1.95 13.83 11.34
C ASP A 61 2.31 12.74 10.32
N TYR A 62 1.35 11.85 10.01
CA TYR A 62 1.54 10.88 8.95
C TYR A 62 1.69 11.54 7.57
N ILE A 63 0.89 12.58 7.28
CA ILE A 63 1.03 13.36 6.04
C ILE A 63 2.42 13.99 5.96
N LYS A 64 2.94 14.52 7.08
CA LYS A 64 4.32 15.03 7.17
C LYS A 64 5.34 13.93 6.88
N CYS A 65 5.16 12.72 7.43
CA CYS A 65 6.03 11.58 7.16
C CYS A 65 6.00 11.13 5.69
N MET A 66 4.86 11.28 5.00
CA MET A 66 4.69 10.99 3.57
C MET A 66 5.33 12.05 2.66
N THR A 67 5.57 13.27 3.16
CA THR A 67 6.05 14.39 2.34
C THR A 67 7.46 14.17 1.88
N LEU A 68 7.65 14.22 0.55
CA LEU A 68 8.95 14.13 -0.12
C LEU A 68 9.53 15.51 -0.44
N THR A 69 8.66 16.53 -0.56
CA THR A 69 9.08 17.92 -0.78
C THR A 69 9.95 18.39 0.38
N LYS A 70 11.13 18.93 0.06
CA LYS A 70 12.09 19.43 1.06
C LYS A 70 11.70 20.82 1.54
N ASN A 71 12.10 21.13 2.77
CA ASN A 71 11.99 22.47 3.37
C ASN A 71 10.54 23.01 3.33
N VAL A 72 9.58 22.16 3.69
CA VAL A 72 8.18 22.57 3.84
C VAL A 72 8.01 23.16 5.24
N GLU A 73 7.52 24.38 5.31
CA GLU A 73 7.20 25.03 6.58
C GLU A 73 6.02 24.32 7.27
N PRO A 74 6.06 24.14 8.58
CA PRO A 74 4.96 23.49 9.32
C PRO A 74 3.59 24.13 9.11
N SER A 75 3.52 25.46 8.91
CA SER A 75 2.30 26.22 8.64
C SER A 75 1.56 25.77 7.39
N VAL A 76 2.28 25.27 6.37
CA VAL A 76 1.66 24.77 5.13
C VAL A 76 0.65 23.66 5.41
N TYR A 77 0.91 22.80 6.39
CA TYR A 77 0.01 21.69 6.72
C TYR A 77 -1.28 22.15 7.44
N GLU A 78 -1.31 23.35 8.00
CA GLU A 78 -2.50 23.94 8.62
C GLU A 78 -3.52 24.40 7.58
N HIS A 79 -3.06 24.62 6.33
CA HIS A 79 -3.90 25.02 5.20
C HIS A 79 -4.44 23.83 4.37
N LEU A 80 -4.26 22.59 4.86
CA LEU A 80 -4.83 21.42 4.21
C LEU A 80 -6.35 21.50 4.15
N THR A 81 -6.89 21.47 2.94
CA THR A 81 -8.34 21.47 2.72
C THR A 81 -8.93 20.08 2.92
N SER A 82 -10.23 19.97 3.12
CA SER A 82 -10.96 18.69 3.15
C SER A 82 -10.78 17.89 1.85
N GLU A 83 -10.65 18.58 0.72
CA GLU A 83 -10.38 17.96 -0.58
C GLU A 83 -8.96 17.36 -0.64
N ASN A 84 -7.95 18.06 -0.12
CA ASN A 84 -6.61 17.52 -0.01
C ASN A 84 -6.59 16.24 0.86
N VAL A 85 -7.26 16.27 2.01
CA VAL A 85 -7.37 15.11 2.91
C VAL A 85 -8.08 13.95 2.21
N ARG A 86 -9.15 14.22 1.44
CA ARG A 86 -9.85 13.19 0.67
C ARG A 86 -8.91 12.54 -0.37
N GLN A 87 -8.18 13.33 -1.14
CA GLN A 87 -7.21 12.84 -2.15
C GLN A 87 -6.10 12.01 -1.51
N ILE A 88 -5.60 12.44 -0.35
CA ILE A 88 -4.58 11.68 0.40
C ILE A 88 -5.13 10.33 0.84
N ASN A 89 -6.34 10.28 1.40
CA ASN A 89 -6.96 9.04 1.85
C ASN A 89 -7.24 8.08 0.68
N GLU A 90 -7.72 8.59 -0.45
CA GLU A 90 -7.90 7.81 -1.67
C GLU A 90 -6.57 7.23 -2.16
N TYR A 91 -5.50 8.03 -2.13
CA TYR A 91 -4.17 7.58 -2.51
C TYR A 91 -3.64 6.49 -1.57
N ILE A 92 -3.76 6.66 -0.25
CA ILE A 92 -3.37 5.64 0.74
C ILE A 92 -4.11 4.31 0.48
N GLY A 93 -5.42 4.38 0.16
CA GLY A 93 -6.24 3.21 -0.15
C GLY A 93 -6.03 2.60 -1.54
N ALA A 94 -5.33 3.29 -2.43
CA ALA A 94 -5.15 2.86 -3.82
C ALA A 94 -4.35 1.55 -3.91
N LYS A 95 -4.80 0.63 -4.75
CA LYS A 95 -4.15 -0.69 -4.91
C LYS A 95 -2.76 -0.61 -5.52
N MET A 96 -2.53 0.34 -6.43
CA MET A 96 -1.26 0.61 -7.13
C MET A 96 -0.63 -0.63 -7.78
N THR A 97 -1.44 -1.61 -8.14
CA THR A 97 -1.01 -2.86 -8.75
C THR A 97 -2.10 -3.43 -9.66
N ALA A 98 -1.67 -4.06 -10.76
CA ALA A 98 -2.55 -4.83 -11.64
C ALA A 98 -2.78 -6.26 -11.14
N THR A 99 -1.99 -6.72 -10.15
CA THR A 99 -2.09 -8.07 -9.62
C THR A 99 -3.38 -8.23 -8.81
N THR A 100 -4.18 -9.23 -9.16
CA THR A 100 -5.37 -9.65 -8.44
C THR A 100 -5.16 -11.05 -7.89
N PHE A 101 -5.72 -11.31 -6.70
CA PHE A 101 -5.70 -12.63 -6.10
C PHE A 101 -7.12 -13.15 -6.04
N SER A 102 -7.35 -14.39 -6.49
CA SER A 102 -8.58 -15.09 -6.20
C SER A 102 -8.69 -15.28 -4.68
N GLN A 103 -9.85 -14.95 -4.11
CA GLN A 103 -10.10 -15.20 -2.70
C GLN A 103 -10.24 -16.71 -2.52
N GLU A 104 -9.30 -17.37 -1.84
CA GLU A 104 -9.55 -18.70 -1.33
C GLU A 104 -10.52 -18.61 -0.15
N PRO A 105 -11.69 -19.26 -0.21
CA PRO A 105 -12.59 -19.32 0.93
C PRO A 105 -11.91 -20.12 2.05
N GLY A 106 -11.72 -19.50 3.22
CA GLY A 106 -11.26 -20.18 4.43
C GLY A 106 -9.82 -19.87 4.89
N GLY A 107 -9.16 -18.86 4.35
CA GLY A 107 -7.89 -18.38 4.91
C GLY A 107 -8.07 -17.93 6.36
N LYS A 108 -7.32 -18.53 7.31
CA LYS A 108 -7.28 -18.05 8.69
C LYS A 108 -6.93 -16.56 8.67
N LYS A 109 -7.79 -15.72 9.26
CA LYS A 109 -7.43 -14.32 9.51
C LYS A 109 -6.21 -14.32 10.42
N ASN A 110 -5.08 -13.86 9.89
CA ASN A 110 -3.91 -13.62 10.74
C ASN A 110 -4.31 -12.55 11.76
N SER A 111 -4.21 -12.87 13.04
CA SER A 111 -4.46 -11.92 14.12
C SER A 111 -3.23 -11.07 14.45
N GLU A 112 -2.13 -11.30 13.75
CA GLU A 112 -0.89 -10.57 13.94
C GLU A 112 -1.02 -9.14 13.43
N ILE A 113 -0.64 -8.19 14.29
CA ILE A 113 -0.63 -6.77 13.91
C ILE A 113 0.60 -6.54 13.05
N ILE A 114 0.37 -6.02 11.85
CA ILE A 114 1.46 -5.75 10.89
C ILE A 114 2.08 -4.40 11.22
N THR A 115 3.39 -4.42 11.54
CA THR A 115 4.21 -3.24 11.76
C THR A 115 5.25 -3.08 10.65
N SER A 116 5.91 -1.91 10.61
CA SER A 116 6.99 -1.66 9.65
C SER A 116 8.14 -2.64 9.79
N GLU A 117 8.52 -2.99 11.03
CA GLU A 117 9.59 -3.97 11.30
C GLU A 117 9.25 -5.35 10.75
N LEU A 118 7.98 -5.77 10.89
CA LEU A 118 7.52 -7.04 10.36
C LEU A 118 7.58 -7.06 8.83
N ILE A 119 7.25 -5.94 8.18
CA ILE A 119 7.37 -5.81 6.72
C ILE A 119 8.83 -5.84 6.28
N TYR A 120 9.74 -5.16 7.00
CA TYR A 120 11.18 -5.24 6.74
C TYR A 120 11.70 -6.68 6.91
N TYR A 121 11.27 -7.39 7.96
CA TYR A 121 11.60 -8.80 8.13
C TYR A 121 11.17 -9.64 6.92
N TRP A 122 9.94 -9.44 6.42
CA TRP A 122 9.48 -10.16 5.22
C TRP A 122 10.31 -9.80 3.97
N MET A 123 10.71 -8.54 3.82
CA MET A 123 11.58 -8.15 2.70
C MET A 123 12.93 -8.89 2.76
N ILE A 124 13.54 -8.97 3.94
CA ILE A 124 14.80 -9.70 4.14
C ILE A 124 14.62 -11.20 3.87
N ALA A 125 13.59 -11.82 4.46
CA ALA A 125 13.33 -13.25 4.32
C ALA A 125 13.03 -13.67 2.87
N LEU A 126 12.40 -12.79 2.09
CA LEU A 126 12.05 -13.00 0.68
C LEU A 126 13.09 -12.44 -0.29
N GLN A 127 14.21 -11.92 0.21
CA GLN A 127 15.28 -11.29 -0.60
C GLN A 127 14.77 -10.17 -1.51
N ILE A 128 13.79 -9.39 -1.04
CA ILE A 128 13.27 -8.23 -1.76
C ILE A 128 14.25 -7.07 -1.59
N PRO A 129 14.69 -6.40 -2.69
CA PRO A 129 15.61 -5.28 -2.62
C PRO A 129 15.06 -4.13 -1.75
N PHE A 130 15.93 -3.51 -0.93
CA PHE A 130 15.51 -2.42 -0.03
C PHE A 130 15.00 -1.17 -0.77
N GLU A 131 15.35 -0.97 -2.03
CA GLU A 131 14.80 0.09 -2.86
C GLU A 131 13.27 0.05 -2.94
N CYS A 132 12.68 -1.14 -2.80
CA CYS A 132 11.23 -1.35 -2.79
C CYS A 132 10.53 -0.72 -1.57
N GLN A 133 11.26 -0.37 -0.49
CA GLN A 133 10.71 0.35 0.66
C GLN A 133 10.13 1.73 0.31
N LYS A 134 10.59 2.32 -0.80
CA LYS A 134 10.14 3.61 -1.33
C LYS A 134 8.90 3.51 -2.22
N TRP A 135 8.49 2.30 -2.56
CA TRP A 135 7.28 2.08 -3.35
C TRP A 135 6.04 2.37 -2.51
N HIS A 136 4.93 2.59 -3.22
CA HIS A 136 3.65 2.63 -2.54
C HIS A 136 3.44 1.35 -1.73
N LEU A 137 3.02 1.49 -0.46
CA LEU A 137 2.96 0.40 0.50
C LEU A 137 2.12 -0.79 0.00
N ASN A 138 0.94 -0.52 -0.57
CA ASN A 138 0.07 -1.56 -1.09
C ASN A 138 0.71 -2.35 -2.25
N ARG A 139 1.54 -1.70 -3.06
CA ARG A 139 2.32 -2.37 -4.11
C ARG A 139 3.40 -3.28 -3.51
N LEU A 140 4.09 -2.82 -2.47
CA LEU A 140 5.09 -3.62 -1.76
C LEU A 140 4.43 -4.83 -1.08
N LEU A 141 3.34 -4.64 -0.37
CA LEU A 141 2.59 -5.73 0.27
C LEU A 141 2.08 -6.76 -0.75
N THR A 142 1.68 -6.29 -1.94
CA THR A 142 1.32 -7.18 -3.05
C THR A 142 2.51 -8.01 -3.52
N LEU A 143 3.69 -7.40 -3.67
CA LEU A 143 4.92 -8.14 -4.04
C LEU A 143 5.26 -9.20 -2.99
N ILE A 144 5.23 -8.85 -1.71
CA ILE A 144 5.46 -9.80 -0.61
C ILE A 144 4.49 -10.97 -0.70
N ARG A 145 3.20 -10.70 -0.94
CA ARG A 145 2.19 -11.76 -1.11
C ARG A 145 2.47 -12.66 -2.31
N VAL A 146 2.88 -12.09 -3.45
CA VAL A 146 3.28 -12.85 -4.64
C VAL A 146 4.46 -13.77 -4.33
N CYS A 147 5.51 -13.24 -3.68
CA CYS A 147 6.68 -14.02 -3.27
C CYS A 147 6.28 -15.18 -2.34
N ASN A 148 5.46 -14.91 -1.35
CA ASN A 148 4.97 -15.95 -0.43
C ASN A 148 4.21 -17.05 -1.17
N ILE A 149 3.31 -16.71 -2.09
CA ILE A 149 2.55 -17.69 -2.90
C ILE A 149 3.49 -18.51 -3.77
N LYS A 150 4.47 -17.87 -4.42
CA LYS A 150 5.42 -18.55 -5.32
C LYS A 150 6.42 -19.44 -4.58
N ASN A 151 6.79 -19.07 -3.35
CA ASN A 151 7.72 -19.84 -2.52
C ASN A 151 7.03 -20.96 -1.73
N GLN A 152 5.69 -21.04 -1.75
CA GLN A 152 5.00 -22.18 -1.13
C GLN A 152 5.34 -23.48 -1.86
N PRO A 153 5.64 -24.57 -1.12
CA PRO A 153 5.82 -25.86 -1.74
C PRO A 153 4.52 -26.27 -2.46
N PRO A 154 4.64 -27.01 -3.57
CA PRO A 154 3.46 -27.44 -4.32
C PRO A 154 2.50 -28.19 -3.40
N LYS A 155 1.22 -27.82 -3.43
CA LYS A 155 0.19 -28.44 -2.61
C LYS A 155 0.19 -29.94 -2.85
N LYS A 156 0.46 -30.74 -1.80
CA LYS A 156 0.41 -32.20 -1.91
C LYS A 156 -1.02 -32.60 -2.24
N MET A 157 -1.22 -33.21 -3.39
CA MET A 157 -2.53 -33.73 -3.78
C MET A 157 -2.85 -34.93 -2.88
N SER A 158 -4.10 -35.01 -2.44
CA SER A 158 -4.58 -36.18 -1.70
C SER A 158 -4.54 -37.42 -2.61
N ARG A 159 -4.42 -38.62 -2.01
CA ARG A 159 -4.43 -39.88 -2.77
C ARG A 159 -5.66 -39.99 -3.67
N ARG A 160 -6.81 -39.51 -3.21
CA ARG A 160 -8.08 -39.51 -3.97
C ARG A 160 -8.00 -38.60 -5.18
N GLU A 161 -7.43 -37.39 -5.04
CA GLU A 161 -7.26 -36.45 -6.15
C GLU A 161 -6.27 -36.99 -7.21
N ILE A 162 -5.17 -37.63 -6.76
CA ILE A 162 -4.21 -38.28 -7.66
C ILE A 162 -4.90 -39.38 -8.44
N MET A 163 -5.68 -40.25 -7.79
CA MET A 163 -6.44 -41.33 -8.46
C MET A 163 -7.45 -40.79 -9.47
N SER A 164 -8.22 -39.78 -9.08
CA SER A 164 -9.20 -39.13 -9.96
C SER A 164 -8.53 -38.51 -11.19
N ARG A 165 -7.44 -37.78 -11.01
CA ARG A 165 -6.65 -37.18 -12.08
C ARG A 165 -6.09 -38.25 -13.03
N ASN A 166 -5.52 -39.34 -12.48
CA ASN A 166 -4.99 -40.43 -13.29
C ASN A 166 -6.08 -41.15 -14.06
N ALA A 167 -7.26 -41.37 -13.46
CA ALA A 167 -8.41 -41.94 -14.14
C ALA A 167 -8.88 -41.05 -15.31
N ALA A 168 -8.98 -39.74 -15.08
CA ALA A 168 -9.35 -38.79 -16.15
C ALA A 168 -8.33 -38.75 -17.28
N LEU A 169 -7.01 -38.76 -16.98
CA LEU A 169 -5.95 -38.81 -17.96
C LEU A 169 -5.98 -40.11 -18.78
N ASN A 170 -6.20 -41.24 -18.12
CA ASN A 170 -6.30 -42.54 -18.80
C ASN A 170 -7.55 -42.60 -19.69
N ALA A 171 -8.69 -42.07 -19.23
CA ALA A 171 -9.91 -41.98 -20.06
C ALA A 171 -9.67 -41.11 -21.32
N ALA A 172 -9.00 -39.97 -21.16
CA ALA A 172 -8.67 -39.10 -22.29
C ALA A 172 -7.72 -39.81 -23.30
N ARG A 173 -6.68 -40.51 -22.80
CA ARG A 173 -5.75 -41.27 -23.65
C ARG A 173 -6.47 -42.42 -24.39
N ARG A 174 -7.36 -43.16 -23.73
CA ARG A 174 -8.16 -44.22 -24.38
C ARG A 174 -9.01 -43.65 -25.50
N LYS A 175 -9.66 -42.50 -25.23
CA LYS A 175 -10.46 -41.83 -26.28
C LYS A 175 -9.61 -41.35 -27.45
N GLN A 176 -8.41 -40.84 -27.20
CA GLN A 176 -7.52 -40.34 -28.21
C GLN A 176 -6.89 -41.51 -29.08
N LEU A 177 -6.59 -42.63 -28.44
CA LEU A 177 -6.01 -43.81 -29.08
C LEU A 177 -7.05 -44.81 -29.62
N ASN A 178 -8.34 -44.53 -29.41
CA ASN A 178 -9.48 -45.37 -29.77
C ASN A 178 -9.36 -46.82 -29.25
N THR A 179 -8.89 -46.99 -27.99
CA THR A 179 -8.66 -48.28 -27.32
C THR A 179 -9.55 -48.42 -26.10
N ASN A 180 -10.00 -49.65 -25.81
CA ASN A 180 -10.88 -49.94 -24.66
C ASN A 180 -10.13 -50.39 -23.39
N GLY A 181 -8.82 -50.35 -23.36
CA GLY A 181 -8.07 -50.63 -22.15
C GLY A 181 -6.90 -51.47 -22.30
#